data_6c32a87e7274e4f7444b9dadde7a67ff
#
_entry.id   6c32a87e7274e4f7444b9dadde7a67ff
#
_cell.length_a   1.000
_cell.length_b   1.000
_cell.length_c   1.000
_cell.angle_alpha   90.00
_cell.angle_beta   90.00
_cell.angle_gamma   90.00
#
_symmetry.space_group_name_H-M   'P 1'
#
loop_
_entity.id
_entity.type
_entity.pdbx_description
1 polymer ?
#
loop_
_entity_poly.entity_id
_entity_poly.type
_entity_poly.pdbx_seq_one_letter_code
_entity_poly.pdbx_strand_id
1 'polypeptide(L)'
;MRNAYTVALNINENSLDDPDQTLYENYVCGAAHNYTGYCSGELDKLIDAQSTEADPERRRQVVWRIERKLAEDDVQPIIFYGRFATCRQPQVKGLTVMVNSLFNGWRMEDVWLDK
;
A
#
# COMPACT_ATOMS: atom_id res chain seq x y z
N MET A 1 18.23 1.31 13.48
CA MET A 1 17.93 0.58 14.73
C MET A 1 18.13 -0.91 14.48
N ARG A 2 18.73 -1.65 15.42
CA ARG A 2 18.75 -3.12 15.32
C ARG A 2 17.36 -3.63 15.71
N ASN A 3 16.71 -4.36 14.81
CA ASN A 3 15.45 -5.04 15.11
C ASN A 3 15.72 -6.11 16.19
N ALA A 4 15.20 -5.91 17.40
CA ALA A 4 15.45 -6.77 18.55
C ALA A 4 14.23 -7.70 18.84
N TYR A 5 13.50 -8.10 17.79
CA TYR A 5 12.33 -8.97 17.91
C TYR A 5 12.48 -10.22 17.02
N THR A 6 11.88 -11.32 17.45
CA THR A 6 11.76 -12.54 16.64
C THR A 6 10.53 -12.53 15.75
N VAL A 7 9.44 -11.95 16.24
CA VAL A 7 8.16 -11.80 15.51
C VAL A 7 7.60 -10.42 15.83
N ALA A 8 7.06 -9.74 14.82
CA ALA A 8 6.36 -8.48 14.97
C ALA A 8 5.06 -8.50 14.16
N LEU A 9 4.04 -7.79 14.67
CA LEU A 9 2.81 -7.50 13.93
C LEU A 9 2.91 -6.08 13.40
N ASN A 10 2.63 -5.90 12.11
CA ASN A 10 2.57 -4.58 11.47
C ASN A 10 1.25 -4.39 10.74
N ILE A 11 0.82 -3.14 10.62
CA ILE A 11 -0.32 -2.73 9.81
C ILE A 11 0.24 -1.87 8.68
N ASN A 12 0.04 -2.29 7.44
CA ASN A 12 0.37 -1.50 6.27
C ASN A 12 -0.89 -0.78 5.78
N GLU A 13 -0.80 0.53 5.71
CA GLU A 13 -1.88 1.40 5.25
C GLU A 13 -1.31 2.37 4.22
N ASN A 14 -2.09 2.67 3.19
CA ASN A 14 -1.70 3.58 2.12
C ASN A 14 -2.46 4.90 2.22
N SER A 15 -1.75 6.00 2.05
CA SER A 15 -2.36 7.32 1.88
C SER A 15 -2.80 7.57 0.44
N LEU A 16 -2.21 6.85 -0.51
CA LEU A 16 -2.49 6.93 -1.94
C LEU A 16 -3.01 5.58 -2.43
N ASP A 17 -3.93 5.61 -3.40
CA ASP A 17 -4.38 4.41 -4.11
C ASP A 17 -3.40 4.07 -5.24
N ASP A 18 -2.14 3.86 -4.86
CA ASP A 18 -1.05 3.48 -5.76
C ASP A 18 -0.08 2.53 -5.03
N PRO A 19 0.37 1.45 -5.67
CA PRO A 19 1.29 0.49 -5.05
C PRO A 19 2.68 1.06 -4.75
N ASP A 20 3.12 2.12 -5.40
CA ASP A 20 4.45 2.70 -5.24
C ASP A 20 4.77 2.99 -3.78
N GLN A 21 3.86 3.65 -3.06
CA GLN A 21 4.11 4.03 -1.68
C GLN A 21 4.46 2.79 -0.84
N THR A 22 3.62 1.77 -0.87
CA THR A 22 3.85 0.55 -0.07
C THR A 22 5.11 -0.18 -0.51
N LEU A 23 5.34 -0.30 -1.81
CA LEU A 23 6.45 -1.07 -2.34
C LEU A 23 7.81 -0.42 -2.00
N TYR A 24 7.93 0.89 -2.21
CA TYR A 24 9.18 1.60 -1.90
C TYR A 24 9.43 1.75 -0.40
N GLU A 25 8.40 2.00 0.38
CA GLU A 25 8.59 2.23 1.82
C GLU A 25 8.90 0.96 2.61
N ASN A 26 8.34 -0.20 2.19
CA ASN A 26 8.38 -1.41 3.00
C ASN A 26 9.29 -2.51 2.45
N TYR A 27 9.58 -2.55 1.15
CA TYR A 27 10.22 -3.72 0.54
C TYR A 27 11.54 -3.45 -0.18
N VAL A 28 11.84 -2.21 -0.54
CA VAL A 28 13.15 -1.88 -1.12
C VAL A 28 14.26 -2.07 -0.09
N CYS A 29 15.42 -2.51 -0.55
CA CYS A 29 16.60 -2.69 0.28
C CYS A 29 16.93 -1.40 1.06
N GLY A 30 16.94 -1.49 2.40
CA GLY A 30 17.27 -0.36 3.27
C GLY A 30 16.18 0.70 3.43
N ALA A 31 14.97 0.46 2.93
CA ALA A 31 13.85 1.38 3.11
C ALA A 31 13.50 1.58 4.59
N ALA A 32 13.00 2.77 4.92
CA ALA A 32 12.80 3.19 6.30
C ALA A 32 11.79 2.34 7.08
N HIS A 33 10.76 1.83 6.40
CA HIS A 33 9.72 0.97 6.98
C HIS A 33 9.92 -0.52 6.65
N ASN A 34 11.07 -0.89 6.10
CA ASN A 34 11.43 -2.29 5.90
C ASN A 34 11.84 -2.94 7.23
N TYR A 35 10.84 -3.23 8.05
CA TYR A 35 11.04 -3.79 9.40
C TYR A 35 11.50 -5.25 9.38
N THR A 36 11.32 -5.96 8.29
CA THR A 36 11.77 -7.34 8.12
C THR A 36 13.27 -7.44 7.88
N GLY A 37 13.88 -6.37 7.37
CA GLY A 37 15.27 -6.36 6.92
C GLY A 37 15.49 -7.15 5.62
N TYR A 38 14.40 -7.54 4.94
CA TYR A 38 14.47 -8.22 3.65
C TYR A 38 15.13 -7.33 2.61
N CYS A 39 15.99 -7.92 1.77
CA CYS A 39 16.66 -7.20 0.70
C CYS A 39 16.89 -8.13 -0.50
N SER A 40 16.32 -7.77 -1.64
CA SER A 40 16.45 -8.49 -2.91
C SER A 40 16.64 -7.51 -4.06
N GLY A 41 17.82 -7.49 -4.66
CA GLY A 41 18.06 -6.65 -5.83
C GLY A 41 17.23 -7.02 -7.07
N GLU A 42 16.66 -8.21 -7.11
CA GLU A 42 15.67 -8.58 -8.13
C GLU A 42 14.33 -7.91 -7.84
N LEU A 43 13.90 -7.89 -6.59
CA LEU A 43 12.67 -7.23 -6.18
C LEU A 43 12.76 -5.71 -6.39
N ASP A 44 13.88 -5.09 -6.03
CA ASP A 44 14.12 -3.66 -6.24
C ASP A 44 13.95 -3.27 -7.72
N LYS A 45 14.52 -4.07 -8.64
CA LYS A 45 14.34 -3.87 -10.09
C LYS A 45 12.90 -4.03 -10.56
N LEU A 46 12.14 -4.95 -9.98
CA LEU A 46 10.71 -5.10 -10.30
C LEU A 46 9.90 -3.91 -9.80
N ILE A 47 10.22 -3.40 -8.61
CA ILE A 47 9.58 -2.20 -8.05
C ILE A 47 9.86 -0.98 -8.95
N ASP A 48 11.09 -0.77 -9.37
CA ASP A 48 11.44 0.30 -10.32
C ASP A 48 10.73 0.13 -11.67
N ALA A 49 10.66 -1.09 -12.18
CA ALA A 49 10.02 -1.39 -13.45
C ALA A 49 8.50 -1.09 -13.42
N GLN A 50 7.79 -1.45 -12.33
CA GLN A 50 6.37 -1.14 -12.23
C GLN A 50 6.12 0.36 -12.09
N SER A 51 6.98 1.09 -11.38
CA SER A 51 6.84 2.54 -11.18
C SER A 51 7.00 3.33 -12.48
N THR A 52 7.82 2.83 -13.40
CA THR A 52 8.06 3.48 -14.69
C THR A 52 7.14 2.98 -15.81
N GLU A 53 6.34 1.93 -15.60
CA GLU A 53 5.43 1.39 -16.61
C GLU A 53 4.16 2.23 -16.73
N ALA A 54 3.96 2.82 -17.90
CA ALA A 54 2.82 3.69 -18.20
C ALA A 54 1.56 2.92 -18.60
N ASP A 55 1.68 1.70 -19.10
CA ASP A 55 0.53 0.86 -19.45
C ASP A 55 -0.02 0.19 -18.20
N PRO A 56 -1.30 0.46 -17.81
CA PRO A 56 -1.87 -0.06 -16.56
C PRO A 56 -1.91 -1.59 -16.49
N GLU A 57 -2.12 -2.25 -17.64
CA GLU A 57 -2.21 -3.71 -17.68
C GLU A 57 -0.82 -4.34 -17.49
N ARG A 58 0.19 -3.81 -18.15
CA ARG A 58 1.58 -4.24 -17.97
C ARG A 58 2.06 -3.96 -16.55
N ARG A 59 1.74 -2.79 -16.02
CA ARG A 59 2.07 -2.43 -14.65
C ARG A 59 1.47 -3.44 -13.67
N ARG A 60 0.20 -3.79 -13.84
CA ARG A 60 -0.49 -4.80 -13.02
C ARG A 60 0.22 -6.15 -13.07
N GLN A 61 0.68 -6.59 -14.24
CA GLN A 61 1.43 -7.84 -14.36
C GLN A 61 2.75 -7.81 -13.59
N VAL A 62 3.45 -6.68 -13.59
CA VAL A 62 4.69 -6.52 -12.80
C VAL A 62 4.38 -6.54 -11.32
N VAL A 63 3.34 -5.83 -10.85
CA VAL A 63 2.90 -5.85 -9.45
C VAL A 63 2.56 -7.27 -8.98
N TRP A 64 1.84 -8.06 -9.78
CA TRP A 64 1.56 -9.47 -9.44
C TRP A 64 2.83 -10.33 -9.34
N ARG A 65 3.86 -10.05 -10.13
CA ARG A 65 5.16 -10.72 -10.00
C ARG A 65 5.86 -10.35 -8.70
N ILE A 66 5.77 -9.09 -8.30
CA ILE A 66 6.28 -8.61 -7.00
C ILE A 66 5.57 -9.32 -5.85
N GLU A 67 4.24 -9.34 -5.85
CA GLU A 67 3.44 -10.00 -4.82
C GLU A 67 3.76 -11.50 -4.71
N ARG A 68 3.89 -12.17 -5.85
CA ARG A 68 4.28 -13.59 -5.88
C ARG A 68 5.65 -13.81 -5.26
N LYS A 69 6.63 -12.98 -5.63
CA LYS A 69 7.98 -13.10 -5.09
C LYS A 69 8.01 -12.87 -3.58
N LEU A 70 7.30 -11.86 -3.09
CA LEU A 70 7.18 -11.59 -1.65
C LEU A 70 6.55 -12.77 -0.89
N ALA A 71 5.57 -13.42 -1.51
CA ALA A 71 4.92 -14.61 -0.93
C ALA A 71 5.84 -15.85 -0.97
N GLU A 72 6.57 -16.05 -2.06
CA GLU A 72 7.53 -17.17 -2.20
C GLU A 72 8.72 -17.04 -1.23
N ASP A 73 9.13 -15.82 -0.95
CA ASP A 73 10.24 -15.51 -0.03
C ASP A 73 9.78 -15.38 1.45
N ASP A 74 8.49 -15.60 1.74
CA ASP A 74 7.89 -15.51 3.09
C ASP A 74 8.21 -14.19 3.82
N VAL A 75 8.30 -13.09 3.08
CA VAL A 75 8.79 -11.80 3.61
C VAL A 75 7.85 -11.23 4.66
N GLN A 76 6.55 -11.27 4.39
CA GLN A 76 5.52 -10.73 5.29
C GLN A 76 4.19 -11.42 5.03
N PRO A 77 3.89 -12.52 5.74
CA PRO A 77 2.62 -13.21 5.56
C PRO A 77 1.45 -12.34 5.97
N ILE A 78 0.47 -12.19 5.08
CA ILE A 78 -0.74 -11.42 5.33
C ILE A 78 -1.69 -12.25 6.18
N ILE A 79 -2.06 -11.72 7.37
CA ILE A 79 -2.97 -12.39 8.29
C ILE A 79 -4.43 -12.10 7.91
N PHE A 80 -4.75 -10.84 7.58
CA PHE A 80 -6.07 -10.42 7.12
C PHE A 80 -6.03 -9.08 6.41
N TYR A 81 -7.04 -8.82 5.60
CA TYR A 81 -7.31 -7.50 5.05
C TYR A 81 -8.34 -6.77 5.91
N GLY A 82 -7.98 -5.59 6.41
CA GLY A 82 -8.88 -4.72 7.15
C GLY A 82 -10.04 -4.23 6.26
N ARG A 83 -11.20 -4.00 6.89
CA ARG A 83 -12.32 -3.32 6.25
C ARG A 83 -12.64 -2.07 7.04
N PHE A 84 -12.78 -0.97 6.34
CA PHE A 84 -13.16 0.30 6.93
C PHE A 84 -14.57 0.67 6.50
N ALA A 85 -15.31 1.33 7.38
CA ALA A 85 -16.63 1.87 7.09
C ALA A 85 -16.58 3.38 7.25
N THR A 86 -17.09 4.11 6.27
CA THR A 86 -17.26 5.56 6.35
C THR A 86 -18.69 5.88 6.72
N CYS A 87 -18.90 6.48 7.89
CA CYS A 87 -20.19 6.96 8.34
C CYS A 87 -20.31 8.46 8.09
N ARG A 88 -21.47 8.90 7.56
CA ARG A 88 -21.74 10.31 7.33
C ARG A 88 -23.19 10.65 7.74
N GLN A 89 -23.41 11.88 8.12
CA GLN A 89 -24.75 12.38 8.33
C GLN A 89 -25.48 12.54 6.98
N PRO A 90 -26.81 12.39 6.92
CA PRO A 90 -27.56 12.44 5.64
C PRO A 90 -27.40 13.76 4.88
N GLN A 91 -27.17 14.87 5.59
CA GLN A 91 -26.94 16.18 4.99
C GLN A 91 -25.53 16.35 4.38
N VAL A 92 -24.58 15.48 4.66
CA VAL A 92 -23.26 15.52 4.01
C VAL A 92 -23.37 14.90 2.63
N LYS A 93 -23.11 15.68 1.59
CA LYS A 93 -23.19 15.27 0.18
C LYS A 93 -21.83 15.37 -0.50
N GLY A 94 -21.70 14.77 -1.66
CA GLY A 94 -20.49 14.85 -2.48
C GLY A 94 -19.30 14.05 -1.96
N LEU A 95 -19.42 13.27 -0.88
CA LEU A 95 -18.34 12.47 -0.36
C LEU A 95 -18.04 11.30 -1.31
N THR A 96 -16.86 11.32 -1.94
CA THR A 96 -16.31 10.21 -2.71
C THR A 96 -15.49 9.33 -1.77
N VAL A 97 -15.84 8.04 -1.65
CA VAL A 97 -15.09 7.07 -0.85
C VAL A 97 -14.00 6.44 -1.71
N MET A 98 -12.76 6.56 -1.29
CA MET A 98 -11.62 5.91 -1.92
C MET A 98 -11.42 4.51 -1.32
N VAL A 99 -11.19 3.53 -2.17
CA VAL A 99 -11.17 2.11 -1.76
C VAL A 99 -9.90 1.77 -1.03
N ASN A 100 -8.77 2.14 -1.35
CA ASN A 100 -7.50 1.65 -0.78
C ASN A 100 -6.66 2.76 -0.12
N SER A 101 -7.29 3.79 0.42
CA SER A 101 -6.53 4.87 1.04
C SER A 101 -6.97 5.17 2.45
N LEU A 102 -5.99 5.41 3.30
CA LEU A 102 -6.18 5.87 4.67
C LEU A 102 -6.87 7.25 4.66
N PHE A 103 -7.80 7.47 5.59
CA PHE A 103 -8.54 8.74 5.72
C PHE A 103 -9.19 9.24 4.43
N ASN A 104 -9.60 8.31 3.54
CA ASN A 104 -10.21 8.64 2.25
C ASN A 104 -9.30 9.49 1.33
N GLY A 105 -7.96 9.38 1.49
CA GLY A 105 -7.01 10.20 0.74
C GLY A 105 -7.21 11.70 0.93
N TRP A 106 -7.88 12.11 2.01
CA TRP A 106 -8.22 13.51 2.31
C TRP A 106 -9.06 14.21 1.20
N ARG A 107 -9.77 13.44 0.39
CA ARG A 107 -10.65 13.96 -0.68
C ARG A 107 -11.90 14.60 -0.09
N MET A 108 -11.83 15.90 0.09
CA MET A 108 -12.92 16.73 0.65
C MET A 108 -13.39 17.83 -0.30
N GLU A 109 -12.80 17.92 -1.49
CA GLU A 109 -13.02 18.99 -2.46
C GLU A 109 -14.47 19.12 -2.92
N ASP A 110 -15.21 18.01 -2.99
CA ASP A 110 -16.60 17.98 -3.44
C ASP A 110 -17.63 17.88 -2.29
N VAL A 111 -17.17 17.92 -1.04
CA VAL A 111 -18.04 17.74 0.12
C VAL A 111 -18.80 19.05 0.43
N TRP A 112 -20.12 18.95 0.56
CA TRP A 112 -20.97 20.07 0.92
C TRP A 112 -22.10 19.64 1.87
N LEU A 113 -22.76 20.61 2.50
CA LEU A 113 -23.87 20.39 3.41
C LEU A 113 -25.17 20.81 2.74
N ASP A 114 -26.08 19.86 2.64
CA ASP A 114 -27.46 20.06 2.24
C ASP A 114 -28.25 20.58 3.47
N LYS A 115 -28.58 21.89 3.46
CA LYS A 115 -29.23 22.57 4.57
C LYS A 115 -30.75 22.58 4.42
#